data_bb23cb57899d5b32cf836e7e1d848d52
#
_entry.id   bb23cb57899d5b32cf836e7e1d848d52
#
_cell.length_a   1.000
_cell.length_b   1.000
_cell.length_c   1.000
_cell.angle_alpha   90.00
_cell.angle_beta   90.00
_cell.angle_gamma   90.00
#
_symmetry.space_group_name_H-M   'P 1'
#
loop_
_entity.id
_entity.type
_entity.pdbx_description
1 polymer ?
#
loop_
_entity_poly.entity_id
_entity_poly.type
_entity_poly.pdbx_seq_one_letter_code
_entity_poly.pdbx_strand_id
1 'polypeptide(L)'
;MAVARLLLRRAVRGVTRAGRLYSSEGAEGSAPKGNKAEKIPKIYTKTGDKGYSSTYTGERRPKDNLVFEALGTTDELTSAIGLAKEFCLDANLQCVAELEKIQCRLQDIGSNIATPLSSARESHKVNTSFNEDSVQELEQWIDKYTVQLPPLTSFILPSGGKASASLHVARAVCRRAERVTFKLLQTGEADSRVGKYLNRLSDYLFTLARYAAKAEGRPETIYTRINP
;
A
#
# COMPACT_ATOMS: atom_id res chain seq x y z
N MET A 1 8.20 -2.33 11.54
CA MET A 1 9.36 -2.55 10.64
C MET A 1 9.90 -3.98 10.65
N ALA A 2 9.80 -4.74 11.75
CA ALA A 2 10.11 -6.18 11.75
C ALA A 2 9.14 -7.00 10.89
N VAL A 3 7.89 -6.61 10.82
CA VAL A 3 6.83 -7.27 10.02
C VAL A 3 7.13 -7.16 8.51
N ALA A 4 7.60 -6.00 8.04
CA ALA A 4 8.00 -5.81 6.64
C ALA A 4 9.15 -6.74 6.22
N ARG A 5 10.12 -7.00 7.11
CA ARG A 5 11.21 -7.97 6.84
C ARG A 5 10.73 -9.42 6.75
N LEU A 6 9.72 -9.78 7.54
CA LEU A 6 9.17 -11.14 7.56
C LEU A 6 8.33 -11.39 6.30
N LEU A 7 7.53 -10.42 5.88
CA LEU A 7 6.67 -10.48 4.69
C LEU A 7 7.48 -10.47 3.39
N LEU A 8 8.49 -9.61 3.26
CA LEU A 8 9.38 -9.60 2.09
C LEU A 8 10.14 -10.91 1.90
N ARG A 9 10.60 -11.56 2.99
CA ARG A 9 11.26 -12.88 2.89
C ARG A 9 10.33 -14.02 2.48
N ARG A 10 9.00 -13.88 2.71
CA ARG A 10 8.00 -14.88 2.29
C ARG A 10 7.53 -14.67 0.85
N ALA A 11 7.36 -13.43 0.39
CA ALA A 11 6.95 -13.13 -0.98
C ALA A 11 7.94 -13.68 -2.03
N VAL A 12 9.25 -13.62 -1.76
CA VAL A 12 10.31 -14.15 -2.65
C VAL A 12 10.38 -15.68 -2.65
N ARG A 13 9.76 -16.40 -1.69
CA ARG A 13 9.77 -17.88 -1.61
C ARG A 13 8.48 -18.56 -2.05
N GLY A 14 7.46 -17.80 -2.46
CA GLY A 14 6.09 -18.29 -2.68
C GLY A 14 5.72 -18.78 -4.08
N VAL A 15 6.61 -18.78 -5.07
CA VAL A 15 6.26 -19.10 -6.48
C VAL A 15 6.58 -20.54 -6.91
N THR A 16 6.92 -21.46 -6.01
CA THR A 16 7.03 -22.88 -6.39
C THR A 16 6.50 -23.79 -5.31
N ARG A 17 5.22 -24.13 -5.32
CA ARG A 17 4.68 -25.44 -4.98
C ARG A 17 3.15 -25.47 -4.99
N ALA A 18 2.56 -25.59 -6.16
CA ALA A 18 1.22 -26.16 -6.32
C ALA A 18 1.36 -27.63 -6.74
N GLY A 19 0.66 -28.49 -6.02
CA GLY A 19 0.35 -29.83 -6.53
C GLY A 19 1.11 -30.99 -5.89
N ARG A 20 0.56 -31.55 -4.80
CA ARG A 20 0.48 -33.02 -4.66
C ARG A 20 -0.69 -33.39 -3.75
N LEU A 21 -1.63 -34.08 -4.36
CA LEU A 21 -2.81 -34.67 -3.74
C LEU A 21 -2.43 -35.82 -2.80
N TYR A 22 -3.23 -36.05 -1.79
CA TYR A 22 -3.26 -37.15 -0.85
C TYR A 22 -3.37 -38.51 -1.56
N SER A 23 -2.54 -39.49 -1.18
CA SER A 23 -2.86 -40.87 -1.19
C SER A 23 -2.35 -41.52 0.10
N SER A 24 -3.27 -42.17 0.82
CA SER A 24 -3.06 -42.94 2.01
C SER A 24 -2.36 -44.27 1.66
N GLU A 25 -1.42 -44.72 2.49
CA GLU A 25 -1.28 -46.11 2.92
C GLU A 25 -0.10 -46.27 3.87
N GLY A 26 -0.31 -46.85 4.96
CA GLY A 26 0.12 -47.66 6.02
C GLY A 26 1.60 -48.00 6.24
N ALA A 27 1.92 -48.06 7.49
CA ALA A 27 2.72 -49.01 8.24
C ALA A 27 3.83 -48.44 9.13
N GLU A 28 3.66 -48.69 10.41
CA GLU A 28 4.63 -49.16 11.44
C GLU A 28 5.75 -48.24 11.96
N GLY A 29 5.56 -47.84 13.18
CA GLY A 29 6.43 -47.98 14.35
C GLY A 29 7.86 -47.42 14.32
N SER A 30 8.05 -46.16 14.74
CA SER A 30 9.28 -45.79 15.43
C SER A 30 8.96 -44.72 16.51
N ALA A 31 9.57 -44.89 17.68
CA ALA A 31 9.34 -44.08 18.91
C ALA A 31 9.49 -42.57 18.66
N PRO A 32 8.75 -41.71 19.41
CA PRO A 32 8.76 -40.26 19.21
C PRO A 32 10.11 -39.68 19.65
N LYS A 33 10.89 -39.18 18.69
CA LYS A 33 12.02 -38.28 18.99
C LYS A 33 11.44 -37.00 19.56
N GLY A 34 11.93 -36.63 20.75
CA GLY A 34 11.46 -35.52 21.55
C GLY A 34 11.08 -34.26 20.79
N ASN A 35 9.89 -33.74 21.05
CA ASN A 35 9.37 -32.48 20.55
C ASN A 35 10.35 -31.35 20.85
N LYS A 36 11.13 -30.92 19.86
CA LYS A 36 11.75 -29.60 19.93
C LYS A 36 10.59 -28.61 19.90
N ALA A 37 10.31 -27.97 21.03
CA ALA A 37 9.33 -26.88 21.11
C ALA A 37 9.61 -25.91 19.96
N GLU A 38 8.65 -25.76 19.04
CA GLU A 38 8.73 -24.80 17.94
C GLU A 38 8.93 -23.41 18.56
N LYS A 39 10.11 -22.81 18.35
CA LYS A 39 10.37 -21.44 18.77
C LYS A 39 9.48 -20.51 17.97
N ILE A 40 8.39 -20.05 18.57
CA ILE A 40 7.53 -19.01 18.00
C ILE A 40 8.42 -17.78 17.76
N PRO A 41 8.56 -17.30 16.52
CA PRO A 41 9.40 -16.15 16.21
C PRO A 41 8.83 -14.89 16.89
N LYS A 42 9.65 -14.23 17.71
CA LYS A 42 9.24 -12.97 18.35
C LYS A 42 9.11 -11.87 17.31
N ILE A 43 8.02 -11.12 17.37
CA ILE A 43 7.75 -9.96 16.50
C ILE A 43 8.74 -8.81 16.76
N TYR A 44 9.16 -8.66 18.02
CA TYR A 44 10.13 -7.64 18.41
C TYR A 44 11.56 -8.17 18.32
N THR A 45 12.41 -7.42 17.58
CA THR A 45 13.83 -7.80 17.37
C THR A 45 14.80 -6.92 18.16
N LYS A 46 14.32 -5.81 18.73
CA LYS A 46 15.10 -4.81 19.50
C LYS A 46 16.26 -4.17 18.69
N THR A 47 16.40 -4.48 17.40
CA THR A 47 17.50 -3.97 16.55
C THR A 47 17.37 -2.48 16.23
N GLY A 48 16.21 -1.90 16.46
CA GLY A 48 15.89 -0.50 16.18
C GLY A 48 15.92 0.43 17.40
N ASP A 49 16.22 -0.07 18.61
CA ASP A 49 16.12 0.70 19.86
C ASP A 49 17.16 1.84 19.95
N LYS A 50 18.25 1.73 19.18
CA LYS A 50 19.30 2.75 19.11
C LYS A 50 19.07 3.82 18.02
N GLY A 51 17.83 3.98 17.53
CA GLY A 51 17.47 5.01 16.54
C GLY A 51 17.90 4.70 15.11
N TYR A 52 18.33 3.47 14.80
CA TYR A 52 18.72 3.05 13.45
C TYR A 52 17.80 1.97 12.91
N SER A 53 17.59 1.95 11.59
CA SER A 53 16.92 0.87 10.88
C SER A 53 17.72 0.45 9.66
N SER A 54 17.35 -0.68 9.03
CA SER A 54 18.05 -1.17 7.83
C SER A 54 17.12 -1.09 6.63
N THR A 55 17.66 -0.68 5.51
CA THR A 55 17.05 -0.78 4.19
C THR A 55 16.98 -2.26 3.74
N TYR A 56 16.34 -2.50 2.61
CA TYR A 56 16.30 -3.85 1.99
C TYR A 56 17.69 -4.29 1.51
N THR A 57 18.55 -3.35 1.09
CA THR A 57 19.94 -3.61 0.69
C THR A 57 20.84 -4.01 1.86
N GLY A 58 20.37 -3.89 3.10
CA GLY A 58 21.14 -4.18 4.32
C GLY A 58 21.87 -2.97 4.92
N GLU A 59 21.86 -1.84 4.23
CA GLU A 59 22.44 -0.59 4.72
C GLU A 59 21.68 -0.11 5.98
N ARG A 60 22.43 0.34 6.99
CA ARG A 60 21.84 0.93 8.20
C ARG A 60 21.83 2.45 8.09
N ARG A 61 20.65 3.04 8.28
CA ARG A 61 20.45 4.50 8.29
C ARG A 61 19.72 4.91 9.58
N PRO A 62 19.86 6.16 10.03
CA PRO A 62 19.05 6.72 11.11
C PRO A 62 17.56 6.61 10.77
N LYS A 63 16.70 6.50 11.78
CA LYS A 63 15.24 6.34 11.57
C LYS A 63 14.57 7.60 11.00
N ASP A 64 15.18 8.76 11.15
CA ASP A 64 14.77 10.04 10.57
C ASP A 64 15.21 10.20 9.10
N ASN A 65 15.92 9.20 8.53
CA ASN A 65 16.27 9.23 7.11
C ASN A 65 15.01 9.24 6.23
N LEU A 66 15.07 10.01 5.15
CA LEU A 66 13.98 10.20 4.19
C LEU A 66 13.39 8.89 3.65
N VAL A 67 14.19 7.84 3.50
CA VAL A 67 13.71 6.50 3.10
C VAL A 67 12.70 5.96 4.11
N PHE A 68 12.96 6.10 5.42
CA PHE A 68 12.04 5.60 6.43
C PHE A 68 10.82 6.50 6.62
N GLU A 69 10.96 7.81 6.38
CA GLU A 69 9.83 8.74 6.31
C GLU A 69 8.88 8.37 5.17
N ALA A 70 9.42 8.13 3.98
CA ALA A 70 8.62 7.70 2.82
C ALA A 70 7.95 6.34 3.06
N LEU A 71 8.69 5.38 3.65
CA LEU A 71 8.12 4.08 4.03
C LEU A 71 7.01 4.20 5.06
N GLY A 72 7.21 5.00 6.11
CA GLY A 72 6.21 5.22 7.15
C GLY A 72 4.94 5.87 6.60
N THR A 73 5.09 6.87 5.72
CA THR A 73 3.95 7.54 5.10
C THR A 73 3.21 6.63 4.12
N THR A 74 3.92 5.72 3.42
CA THR A 74 3.29 4.71 2.54
C THR A 74 2.52 3.68 3.36
N ASP A 75 3.02 3.26 4.51
CA ASP A 75 2.34 2.37 5.44
C ASP A 75 1.08 3.01 6.05
N GLU A 76 1.17 4.30 6.41
CA GLU A 76 0.02 5.10 6.84
C GLU A 76 -1.07 5.19 5.74
N LEU A 77 -0.66 5.39 4.48
CA LEU A 77 -1.58 5.36 3.33
C LEU A 77 -2.26 3.99 3.19
N THR A 78 -1.51 2.91 3.29
CA THR A 78 -2.04 1.55 3.24
C THR A 78 -3.09 1.32 4.33
N SER A 79 -2.83 1.82 5.54
CA SER A 79 -3.75 1.73 6.69
C SER A 79 -5.01 2.57 6.48
N ALA A 80 -4.87 3.79 5.94
CA ALA A 80 -6.00 4.67 5.63
C ALA A 80 -6.91 4.08 4.53
N ILE A 81 -6.32 3.46 3.51
CA ILE A 81 -7.06 2.73 2.47
C ILE A 81 -7.76 1.50 3.06
N GLY A 82 -7.11 0.79 3.98
CA GLY A 82 -7.73 -0.32 4.70
C GLY A 82 -8.99 0.09 5.44
N LEU A 83 -8.93 1.20 6.18
CA LEU A 83 -10.10 1.74 6.86
C LEU A 83 -11.21 2.15 5.87
N ALA A 84 -10.84 2.83 4.78
CA ALA A 84 -11.79 3.22 3.75
C ALA A 84 -12.44 2.00 3.08
N LYS A 85 -11.67 0.92 2.85
CA LYS A 85 -12.17 -0.34 2.30
C LYS A 85 -13.25 -0.97 3.17
N GLU A 86 -13.08 -0.98 4.50
CA GLU A 86 -14.10 -1.52 5.40
C GLU A 86 -15.42 -0.73 5.31
N PHE A 87 -15.38 0.62 5.26
CA PHE A 87 -16.59 1.41 5.05
C PHE A 87 -17.21 1.22 3.67
N CYS A 88 -16.39 0.99 2.63
CA CYS A 88 -16.89 0.65 1.29
C CYS A 88 -17.56 -0.73 1.28
N LEU A 89 -17.03 -1.69 2.05
CA LEU A 89 -17.62 -3.02 2.20
C LEU A 89 -18.98 -2.94 2.91
N ASP A 90 -19.06 -2.20 4.02
CA ASP A 90 -20.34 -1.97 4.75
C ASP A 90 -21.40 -1.34 3.84
N ALA A 91 -20.99 -0.46 2.92
CA ALA A 91 -21.88 0.20 1.95
C ALA A 91 -22.12 -0.64 0.68
N ASN A 92 -21.62 -1.89 0.59
CA ASN A 92 -21.72 -2.78 -0.57
C ASN A 92 -21.23 -2.16 -1.88
N LEU A 93 -20.15 -1.35 -1.83
CA LEU A 93 -19.57 -0.72 -3.01
C LEU A 93 -18.70 -1.69 -3.81
N GLN A 94 -18.69 -1.56 -5.13
CA GLN A 94 -17.97 -2.48 -6.04
C GLN A 94 -16.43 -2.30 -6.01
N CYS A 95 -15.93 -1.24 -5.39
CA CYS A 95 -14.50 -0.87 -5.39
C CYS A 95 -13.63 -1.66 -4.41
N VAL A 96 -14.19 -2.55 -3.59
CA VAL A 96 -13.48 -3.25 -2.51
C VAL A 96 -12.27 -4.03 -3.03
N ALA A 97 -12.44 -4.79 -4.13
CA ALA A 97 -11.34 -5.55 -4.73
C ALA A 97 -10.24 -4.64 -5.33
N GLU A 98 -10.62 -3.48 -5.88
CA GLU A 98 -9.68 -2.48 -6.39
C GLU A 98 -8.84 -1.89 -5.24
N LEU A 99 -9.47 -1.54 -4.11
CA LEU A 99 -8.76 -1.04 -2.92
C LEU A 99 -7.81 -2.08 -2.32
N GLU A 100 -8.20 -3.35 -2.29
CA GLU A 100 -7.31 -4.44 -1.86
C GLU A 100 -6.10 -4.59 -2.78
N LYS A 101 -6.30 -4.53 -4.09
CA LYS A 101 -5.21 -4.57 -5.07
C LYS A 101 -4.27 -3.38 -4.91
N ILE A 102 -4.80 -2.18 -4.63
CA ILE A 102 -3.99 -0.99 -4.33
C ILE A 102 -3.15 -1.20 -3.08
N GLN A 103 -3.68 -1.80 -2.00
CA GLN A 103 -2.89 -2.12 -0.82
C GLN A 103 -1.71 -3.05 -1.15
N CYS A 104 -1.92 -4.06 -2.01
CA CYS A 104 -0.83 -4.91 -2.51
C CYS A 104 0.22 -4.09 -3.28
N ARG A 105 -0.21 -3.19 -4.18
CA ARG A 105 0.71 -2.33 -4.93
C ARG A 105 1.49 -1.36 -4.03
N LEU A 106 0.91 -0.90 -2.93
CA LEU A 106 1.62 -0.08 -1.94
C LEU A 106 2.72 -0.87 -1.21
N GLN A 107 2.58 -2.19 -1.04
CA GLN A 107 3.67 -3.04 -0.55
C GLN A 107 4.81 -3.14 -1.58
N ASP A 108 4.50 -3.23 -2.88
CA ASP A 108 5.50 -3.21 -3.95
C ASP A 108 6.25 -1.85 -3.95
N ILE A 109 5.52 -0.74 -3.80
CA ILE A 109 6.08 0.61 -3.66
C ILE A 109 6.99 0.69 -2.42
N GLY A 110 6.52 0.19 -1.28
CA GLY A 110 7.33 0.12 -0.06
C GLY A 110 8.63 -0.67 -0.27
N SER A 111 8.58 -1.77 -1.03
CA SER A 111 9.76 -2.57 -1.39
C SER A 111 10.74 -1.78 -2.27
N ASN A 112 10.23 -1.02 -3.24
CA ASN A 112 11.04 -0.15 -4.09
C ASN A 112 11.72 0.96 -3.27
N ILE A 113 10.96 1.70 -2.45
CA ILE A 113 11.48 2.75 -1.57
C ILE A 113 12.52 2.20 -0.58
N ALA A 114 12.30 0.98 -0.05
CA ALA A 114 13.25 0.32 0.86
C ALA A 114 14.55 -0.12 0.17
N THR A 115 14.65 0.03 -1.15
CA THR A 115 15.78 -0.38 -1.99
C THR A 115 16.44 0.85 -2.63
N PRO A 116 17.16 1.71 -1.87
CA PRO A 116 17.82 2.88 -2.43
C PRO A 116 18.74 2.47 -3.58
N LEU A 117 18.59 3.14 -4.75
CA LEU A 117 19.29 2.75 -5.98
C LEU A 117 20.81 2.91 -5.85
N SER A 118 21.29 3.83 -5.00
CA SER A 118 22.70 4.06 -4.72
C SER A 118 23.39 2.87 -4.04
N SER A 119 22.66 2.08 -3.24
CA SER A 119 23.20 0.91 -2.53
C SER A 119 22.67 -0.43 -3.06
N ALA A 120 21.83 -0.39 -4.09
CA ALA A 120 21.18 -1.58 -4.63
C ALA A 120 22.07 -2.32 -5.65
N ARG A 121 22.15 -3.65 -5.48
CA ARG A 121 22.69 -4.56 -6.52
C ARG A 121 21.64 -4.78 -7.60
N GLU A 122 22.04 -5.23 -8.80
CA GLU A 122 21.09 -5.51 -9.89
C GLU A 122 19.98 -6.49 -9.50
N SER A 123 20.30 -7.53 -8.74
CA SER A 123 19.30 -8.48 -8.23
C SER A 123 18.26 -7.80 -7.31
N HIS A 124 18.65 -6.78 -6.54
CA HIS A 124 17.71 -6.01 -5.71
C HIS A 124 16.79 -5.17 -6.60
N LYS A 125 17.33 -4.48 -7.60
CA LYS A 125 16.57 -3.61 -8.53
C LYS A 125 15.53 -4.41 -9.31
N VAL A 126 15.91 -5.59 -9.83
CA VAL A 126 14.99 -6.47 -10.54
C VAL A 126 13.84 -6.93 -9.64
N ASN A 127 14.15 -7.35 -8.40
CA ASN A 127 13.14 -7.88 -7.47
C ASN A 127 12.20 -6.81 -6.88
N THR A 128 12.56 -5.53 -6.95
CA THR A 128 11.79 -4.43 -6.40
C THR A 128 11.40 -3.40 -7.45
N SER A 129 11.53 -3.75 -8.74
CA SER A 129 11.08 -2.89 -9.85
C SER A 129 9.56 -2.71 -9.80
N PHE A 130 9.09 -1.51 -10.15
CA PHE A 130 7.66 -1.20 -10.18
C PHE A 130 7.12 -1.23 -11.61
N ASN A 131 5.95 -1.88 -11.82
CA ASN A 131 5.36 -2.02 -13.16
C ASN A 131 4.55 -0.77 -13.54
N GLU A 132 4.78 -0.26 -14.75
CA GLU A 132 4.08 0.90 -15.32
C GLU A 132 2.59 0.61 -15.64
N ASP A 133 2.23 -0.63 -15.97
CA ASP A 133 0.84 -1.03 -16.25
C ASP A 133 -0.10 -0.71 -15.08
N SER A 134 0.44 -0.64 -13.86
CA SER A 134 -0.33 -0.28 -12.68
C SER A 134 -0.86 1.15 -12.72
N VAL A 135 -0.20 2.07 -13.42
CA VAL A 135 -0.66 3.45 -13.60
C VAL A 135 -1.83 3.48 -14.58
N GLN A 136 -1.71 2.76 -15.69
CA GLN A 136 -2.78 2.65 -16.69
C GLN A 136 -4.05 2.01 -16.10
N GLU A 137 -3.89 1.04 -15.23
CA GLU A 137 -5.01 0.42 -14.52
C GLU A 137 -5.77 1.43 -13.64
N LEU A 138 -5.07 2.30 -12.90
CA LEU A 138 -5.71 3.38 -12.15
C LEU A 138 -6.47 4.35 -13.07
N GLU A 139 -5.90 4.70 -14.22
CA GLU A 139 -6.55 5.57 -15.21
C GLU A 139 -7.85 4.95 -15.73
N GLN A 140 -7.83 3.65 -16.05
CA GLN A 140 -9.05 2.92 -16.45
C GLN A 140 -10.12 2.93 -15.36
N TRP A 141 -9.74 2.78 -14.10
CA TRP A 141 -10.70 2.86 -12.99
C TRP A 141 -11.22 4.28 -12.77
N ILE A 142 -10.39 5.30 -12.91
CA ILE A 142 -10.83 6.71 -12.86
C ILE A 142 -11.89 6.95 -13.94
N ASP A 143 -11.63 6.54 -15.19
CA ASP A 143 -12.56 6.71 -16.29
C ASP A 143 -13.88 5.96 -16.06
N LYS A 144 -13.80 4.70 -15.60
CA LYS A 144 -14.96 3.86 -15.23
C LYS A 144 -15.91 4.55 -14.24
N TYR A 145 -15.37 5.23 -13.23
CA TYR A 145 -16.19 5.92 -12.23
C TYR A 145 -16.58 7.33 -12.67
N THR A 146 -15.74 8.03 -13.41
CA THR A 146 -16.00 9.40 -13.86
C THR A 146 -17.24 9.50 -14.73
N VAL A 147 -17.44 8.57 -15.65
CA VAL A 147 -18.64 8.56 -16.53
C VAL A 147 -19.95 8.40 -15.75
N GLN A 148 -19.88 7.92 -14.53
CA GLN A 148 -21.05 7.76 -13.66
C GLN A 148 -21.33 9.00 -12.79
N LEU A 149 -20.41 9.99 -12.77
CA LEU A 149 -20.49 11.15 -11.89
C LEU A 149 -21.06 12.38 -12.64
N PRO A 150 -21.77 13.27 -11.94
CA PRO A 150 -22.08 14.58 -12.50
C PRO A 150 -20.79 15.40 -12.67
N PRO A 151 -20.78 16.37 -13.63
CA PRO A 151 -19.64 17.28 -13.79
C PRO A 151 -19.29 17.99 -12.47
N LEU A 152 -18.00 18.12 -12.19
CA LEU A 152 -17.50 18.87 -11.04
C LEU A 152 -17.48 20.36 -11.40
N THR A 153 -18.45 21.12 -10.92
CA THR A 153 -18.59 22.55 -11.20
C THR A 153 -18.19 23.46 -10.03
N SER A 154 -17.95 22.88 -8.85
CA SER A 154 -17.63 23.62 -7.64
C SER A 154 -16.63 22.85 -6.78
N PHE A 155 -15.90 23.56 -5.91
CA PHE A 155 -15.08 22.89 -4.89
C PHE A 155 -15.98 22.18 -3.87
N ILE A 156 -15.64 20.93 -3.55
CA ILE A 156 -16.33 20.12 -2.56
C ILE A 156 -15.49 19.95 -1.30
N LEU A 157 -16.17 19.87 -0.16
CA LEU A 157 -15.56 19.51 1.11
C LEU A 157 -15.60 18.00 1.32
N PRO A 158 -14.64 17.41 2.07
CA PRO A 158 -14.71 16.00 2.46
C PRO A 158 -16.03 15.71 3.21
N SER A 159 -16.94 14.97 2.56
CA SER A 159 -18.32 14.73 3.01
C SER A 159 -18.91 13.53 2.26
N GLY A 160 -20.22 13.31 2.29
CA GLY A 160 -20.88 12.29 1.50
C GLY A 160 -20.89 10.91 2.13
N GLY A 161 -20.81 10.79 3.46
CA GLY A 161 -20.85 9.52 4.19
C GLY A 161 -19.48 9.04 4.67
N LYS A 162 -19.47 7.93 5.41
CA LYS A 162 -18.23 7.38 6.02
C LYS A 162 -17.26 6.88 4.96
N ALA A 163 -17.74 6.16 3.95
CA ALA A 163 -16.93 5.65 2.84
C ALA A 163 -16.27 6.81 2.08
N SER A 164 -17.05 7.80 1.66
CA SER A 164 -16.54 8.98 0.96
C SER A 164 -15.54 9.78 1.80
N ALA A 165 -15.87 10.10 3.06
CA ALA A 165 -15.00 10.89 3.92
C ALA A 165 -13.68 10.18 4.22
N SER A 166 -13.67 8.86 4.45
CA SER A 166 -12.45 8.07 4.68
C SER A 166 -11.58 7.97 3.41
N LEU A 167 -12.19 7.89 2.22
CA LEU A 167 -11.46 7.97 0.96
C LEU A 167 -10.80 9.34 0.76
N HIS A 168 -11.42 10.44 1.19
CA HIS A 168 -10.79 11.75 1.20
C HIS A 168 -9.62 11.84 2.18
N VAL A 169 -9.69 11.17 3.35
CA VAL A 169 -8.54 11.03 4.26
C VAL A 169 -7.42 10.26 3.57
N ALA A 170 -7.70 9.10 3.00
CA ALA A 170 -6.72 8.31 2.26
C ALA A 170 -6.07 9.12 1.11
N ARG A 171 -6.86 9.91 0.37
CA ARG A 171 -6.35 10.82 -0.65
C ARG A 171 -5.38 11.86 -0.07
N ALA A 172 -5.69 12.46 1.06
CA ALA A 172 -4.81 13.45 1.68
C ALA A 172 -3.49 12.83 2.15
N VAL A 173 -3.53 11.62 2.71
CA VAL A 173 -2.34 10.83 3.08
C VAL A 173 -1.54 10.44 1.83
N CYS A 174 -2.22 10.02 0.73
CA CYS A 174 -1.59 9.70 -0.54
C CYS A 174 -0.77 10.89 -1.08
N ARG A 175 -1.32 12.08 -1.08
CA ARG A 175 -0.62 13.31 -1.48
C ARG A 175 0.56 13.65 -0.56
N ARG A 176 0.53 13.28 0.71
CA ARG A 176 1.69 13.39 1.60
C ARG A 176 2.75 12.36 1.23
N ALA A 177 2.37 11.10 1.02
CA ALA A 177 3.28 10.04 0.58
C ALA A 177 3.98 10.40 -0.74
N GLU A 178 3.22 10.92 -1.72
CA GLU A 178 3.75 11.43 -2.97
C GLU A 178 4.83 12.50 -2.76
N ARG A 179 4.55 13.55 -1.97
CA ARG A 179 5.51 14.64 -1.71
C ARG A 179 6.79 14.16 -1.04
N VAL A 180 6.69 13.22 -0.10
CA VAL A 180 7.86 12.66 0.59
C VAL A 180 8.66 11.79 -0.36
N THR A 181 8.00 10.92 -1.13
CA THR A 181 8.63 10.05 -2.11
C THR A 181 9.32 10.86 -3.23
N PHE A 182 8.72 11.98 -3.63
CA PHE A 182 9.28 12.84 -4.68
C PHE A 182 10.69 13.36 -4.35
N LYS A 183 10.99 13.59 -3.06
CA LYS A 183 12.35 13.95 -2.63
C LYS A 183 13.36 12.83 -2.91
N LEU A 184 12.96 11.56 -2.77
CA LEU A 184 13.81 10.41 -3.14
C LEU A 184 13.99 10.27 -4.64
N LEU A 185 12.95 10.59 -5.42
CA LEU A 185 13.03 10.61 -6.89
C LEU A 185 14.01 11.66 -7.39
N GLN A 186 14.02 12.85 -6.79
CA GLN A 186 14.95 13.94 -7.14
C GLN A 186 16.42 13.58 -6.88
N THR A 187 16.68 12.72 -5.90
CA THR A 187 18.03 12.23 -5.59
C THR A 187 18.39 10.93 -6.32
N GLY A 188 17.49 10.41 -7.17
CA GLY A 188 17.71 9.16 -7.92
C GLY A 188 17.70 7.90 -7.04
N GLU A 189 17.07 7.96 -5.85
CA GLU A 189 17.06 6.85 -4.89
C GLU A 189 15.85 5.90 -5.03
N ALA A 190 14.85 6.26 -5.84
CA ALA A 190 13.67 5.45 -6.10
C ALA A 190 13.26 5.50 -7.58
N ASP A 191 12.43 4.55 -8.01
CA ASP A 191 11.90 4.47 -9.37
C ASP A 191 10.86 5.57 -9.64
N SER A 192 11.03 6.32 -10.73
CA SER A 192 10.10 7.41 -11.12
C SER A 192 8.66 6.95 -11.31
N ARG A 193 8.43 5.69 -11.68
CA ARG A 193 7.10 5.09 -11.84
C ARG A 193 6.31 5.06 -10.52
N VAL A 194 6.99 4.95 -9.39
CA VAL A 194 6.37 5.04 -8.05
C VAL A 194 5.72 6.41 -7.83
N GLY A 195 6.42 7.49 -8.21
CA GLY A 195 5.87 8.84 -8.12
C GLY A 195 4.63 9.04 -9.01
N LYS A 196 4.69 8.54 -10.26
CA LYS A 196 3.53 8.58 -11.18
C LYS A 196 2.33 7.85 -10.60
N TYR A 197 2.55 6.66 -10.03
CA TYR A 197 1.48 5.88 -9.43
C TYR A 197 0.83 6.59 -8.23
N LEU A 198 1.61 7.13 -7.30
CA LEU A 198 1.08 7.85 -6.14
C LEU A 198 0.29 9.11 -6.57
N ASN A 199 0.77 9.83 -7.58
CA ASN A 199 0.04 10.96 -8.15
C ASN A 199 -1.33 10.51 -8.69
N ARG A 200 -1.36 9.50 -9.56
CA ARG A 200 -2.60 8.97 -10.16
C ARG A 200 -3.52 8.32 -9.12
N LEU A 201 -2.97 7.67 -8.10
CA LEU A 201 -3.75 7.12 -6.99
C LEU A 201 -4.51 8.21 -6.23
N SER A 202 -3.95 9.41 -6.08
CA SER A 202 -4.65 10.51 -5.44
C SER A 202 -5.90 10.95 -6.24
N ASP A 203 -5.83 10.91 -7.57
CA ASP A 203 -6.96 11.23 -8.46
C ASP A 203 -8.03 10.12 -8.40
N TYR A 204 -7.59 8.85 -8.40
CA TYR A 204 -8.50 7.73 -8.22
C TYR A 204 -9.27 7.82 -6.89
N LEU A 205 -8.59 8.08 -5.77
CA LEU A 205 -9.22 8.18 -4.46
C LEU A 205 -10.22 9.35 -4.38
N PHE A 206 -9.94 10.47 -5.07
CA PHE A 206 -10.87 11.58 -5.19
C PHE A 206 -12.12 11.18 -5.98
N THR A 207 -11.94 10.57 -7.14
CA THR A 207 -13.05 10.11 -8.00
C THR A 207 -13.89 9.07 -7.27
N LEU A 208 -13.24 8.14 -6.57
CA LEU A 208 -13.92 7.09 -5.82
C LEU A 208 -14.70 7.65 -4.62
N ALA A 209 -14.19 8.68 -3.93
CA ALA A 209 -14.90 9.35 -2.84
C ALA A 209 -16.23 9.96 -3.33
N ARG A 210 -16.21 10.61 -4.49
CA ARG A 210 -17.41 11.15 -5.13
C ARG A 210 -18.40 10.03 -5.52
N TYR A 211 -17.86 8.95 -6.09
CA TYR A 211 -18.67 7.79 -6.44
C TYR A 211 -19.33 7.17 -5.21
N ALA A 212 -18.61 7.00 -4.11
CA ALA A 212 -19.14 6.47 -2.86
C ALA A 212 -20.29 7.34 -2.33
N ALA A 213 -20.12 8.67 -2.29
CA ALA A 213 -21.19 9.59 -1.88
C ALA A 213 -22.44 9.42 -2.75
N LYS A 214 -22.28 9.37 -4.08
CA LYS A 214 -23.40 9.15 -5.01
C LYS A 214 -24.08 7.80 -4.81
N ALA A 215 -23.32 6.73 -4.69
CA ALA A 215 -23.84 5.37 -4.53
C ALA A 215 -24.63 5.19 -3.22
N GLU A 216 -24.22 5.88 -2.15
CA GLU A 216 -24.95 5.94 -0.88
C GLU A 216 -26.12 6.94 -0.88
N GLY A 217 -26.37 7.65 -1.99
CA GLY A 217 -27.42 8.68 -2.08
C GLY A 217 -27.16 9.89 -1.18
N ARG A 218 -25.91 10.16 -0.82
CA ARG A 218 -25.51 11.26 0.08
C ARG A 218 -24.98 12.44 -0.73
N PRO A 219 -25.41 13.69 -0.42
CA PRO A 219 -24.94 14.86 -1.13
C PRO A 219 -23.48 15.17 -0.79
N GLU A 220 -22.73 15.66 -1.77
CA GLU A 220 -21.43 16.29 -1.57
C GLU A 220 -21.65 17.71 -1.00
N THR A 221 -20.89 18.08 0.01
CA THR A 221 -20.94 19.45 0.58
C THR A 221 -20.13 20.38 -0.30
N ILE A 222 -20.78 21.38 -0.87
CA ILE A 222 -20.13 22.41 -1.68
C ILE A 222 -19.43 23.42 -0.77
N TYR A 223 -18.21 23.79 -1.12
CA TYR A 223 -17.49 24.86 -0.45
C TYR A 223 -18.18 26.21 -0.69
N THR A 224 -18.48 26.90 0.37
CA THR A 224 -18.99 28.28 0.36
C THR A 224 -18.00 29.17 1.08
N ARG A 225 -17.57 30.25 0.43
CA ARG A 225 -16.68 31.23 1.08
C ARG A 225 -17.43 31.91 2.23
N ILE A 226 -16.86 31.83 3.43
CA ILE A 226 -17.34 32.58 4.56
C ILE A 226 -16.82 34.01 4.37
N ASN A 227 -17.72 34.97 4.14
CA ASN A 227 -17.33 36.38 4.08
C ASN A 227 -16.90 36.81 5.47
N PRO A 228 -15.79 37.60 5.59
CA PRO A 228 -15.34 38.18 6.84
C PRO A 228 -16.33 39.20 7.37
#